data_66e100dedf5b776ae511f3125a55c253
#
_entry.id   66e100dedf5b776ae511f3125a55c253
#
_cell.length_a   1.000
_cell.length_b   1.000
_cell.length_c   1.000
_cell.angle_alpha   90.00
_cell.angle_beta   90.00
_cell.angle_gamma   90.00
#
_symmetry.space_group_name_H-M   'P 1'
#
loop_
_entity.id
_entity.type
_entity.pdbx_description
1 polymer ?
#
loop_
_entity_poly.entity_id
_entity_poly.type
_entity_poly.pdbx_seq_one_letter_code
_entity_poly.pdbx_strand_id
1 'polypeptide(L)'
;MIEIQNLSHCLGGKTVLRDIDLKITDNTILGIVGINGAGKSTLLRLLAGVYLPDAGSIKYDGRSPAEADTRKDIFFLPDDPYYTSFMTPNTLFDFYKCFHQNMDRETYEGLLREYKIDQKGKVRNFSKGMRRQVFIALALAVKPKYLLLDEAFDGLDPLSRKIFKDAIISLVEEGQTTVLIASHSLRELEDFCDRFILIDSNVIKSQGDIAEHVGSLCKFELAFTEAVGEDAFAGLPIVSLVVKNRFVQIVLRGEREEMREKLEALSPAVMDEMPLDFEETFIYDVKKEGKIV
;
A
#
# COMPACT_ATOMS: atom_id res chain seq x y z
N MET A 1 -6.31 -7.70 -15.61
CA MET A 1 -5.40 -6.53 -15.69
C MET A 1 -6.20 -5.24 -15.61
N ILE A 2 -5.71 -4.23 -14.85
CA ILE A 2 -6.34 -2.90 -14.75
C ILE A 2 -5.49 -1.90 -15.53
N GLU A 3 -6.12 -1.11 -16.38
CA GLU A 3 -5.47 -0.03 -17.14
C GLU A 3 -6.17 1.30 -16.85
N ILE A 4 -5.38 2.30 -16.47
CA ILE A 4 -5.79 3.67 -16.23
C ILE A 4 -5.04 4.54 -17.22
N GLN A 5 -5.76 5.39 -17.97
CA GLN A 5 -5.18 6.24 -19.00
C GLN A 5 -5.67 7.68 -18.86
N ASN A 6 -4.74 8.61 -18.67
CA ASN A 6 -4.96 10.06 -18.57
C ASN A 6 -6.09 10.44 -17.60
N LEU A 7 -6.19 9.70 -16.47
CA LEU A 7 -7.28 9.84 -15.52
C LEU A 7 -7.16 11.15 -14.75
N SER A 8 -8.20 11.99 -14.82
CA SER A 8 -8.31 13.20 -14.00
C SER A 8 -9.68 13.27 -13.35
N HIS A 9 -9.72 13.78 -12.11
CA HIS A 9 -10.96 13.92 -11.35
C HIS A 9 -10.92 15.09 -10.37
N CYS A 10 -12.06 15.79 -10.27
CA CYS A 10 -12.29 16.91 -9.38
C CYS A 10 -13.38 16.59 -8.36
N LEU A 11 -13.22 17.03 -7.11
CA LEU A 11 -14.23 16.97 -6.08
C LEU A 11 -14.44 18.37 -5.50
N GLY A 12 -15.70 18.83 -5.51
CA GLY A 12 -16.04 20.17 -4.99
C GLY A 12 -15.27 21.31 -5.66
N GLY A 13 -14.99 21.20 -6.96
CA GLY A 13 -14.25 22.21 -7.73
C GLY A 13 -12.74 22.19 -7.55
N LYS A 14 -12.19 21.24 -6.79
CA LYS A 14 -10.74 21.05 -6.61
C LYS A 14 -10.29 19.81 -7.36
N THR A 15 -9.20 19.91 -8.12
CA THR A 15 -8.55 18.75 -8.72
C THR A 15 -7.98 17.86 -7.63
N VAL A 16 -8.38 16.59 -7.61
CA VAL A 16 -7.92 15.59 -6.65
C VAL A 16 -6.95 14.59 -7.29
N LEU A 17 -7.17 14.29 -8.56
CA LEU A 17 -6.26 13.46 -9.38
C LEU A 17 -6.09 14.13 -10.74
N ARG A 18 -4.89 14.08 -11.29
CA ARG A 18 -4.53 14.72 -12.56
C ARG A 18 -3.58 13.84 -13.36
N ASP A 19 -3.97 13.55 -14.59
CA ASP A 19 -3.17 12.84 -15.59
C ASP A 19 -2.53 11.56 -15.04
N ILE A 20 -3.35 10.72 -14.38
CA ILE A 20 -2.91 9.45 -13.83
C ILE A 20 -2.88 8.41 -14.94
N ASP A 21 -1.69 7.86 -15.18
CA ASP A 21 -1.46 6.69 -16.03
C ASP A 21 -0.91 5.56 -15.19
N LEU A 22 -1.57 4.39 -15.21
CA LEU A 22 -1.17 3.24 -14.41
C LEU A 22 -1.62 1.94 -15.07
N LYS A 23 -0.75 0.93 -15.03
CA LYS A 23 -1.06 -0.43 -15.44
C LYS A 23 -0.76 -1.39 -14.30
N ILE A 24 -1.79 -2.18 -13.92
CA ILE A 24 -1.71 -3.13 -12.81
C ILE A 24 -1.89 -4.53 -13.38
N THR A 25 -0.89 -5.36 -13.17
CA THR A 25 -0.90 -6.77 -13.57
C THR A 25 -1.83 -7.58 -12.66
N ASP A 26 -2.37 -8.66 -13.17
CA ASP A 26 -3.16 -9.58 -12.35
C ASP A 26 -2.28 -10.27 -11.31
N ASN A 27 -2.90 -10.73 -10.24
CA ASN A 27 -2.27 -11.48 -9.13
C ASN A 27 -1.11 -10.74 -8.50
N THR A 28 -1.28 -9.43 -8.24
CA THR A 28 -0.32 -8.59 -7.52
C THR A 28 -0.99 -7.87 -6.37
N ILE A 29 -0.20 -7.54 -5.36
CA ILE A 29 -0.61 -6.66 -4.26
C ILE A 29 0.04 -5.30 -4.48
N LEU A 30 -0.78 -4.30 -4.85
CA LEU A 30 -0.34 -2.93 -5.08
C LEU A 30 -0.65 -2.05 -3.87
N GLY A 31 0.37 -1.50 -3.24
CA GLY A 31 0.26 -0.47 -2.21
C GLY A 31 0.06 0.92 -2.81
N ILE A 32 -0.95 1.66 -2.35
CA ILE A 32 -1.19 3.05 -2.71
C ILE A 32 -0.79 3.93 -1.53
N VAL A 33 0.30 4.66 -1.69
CA VAL A 33 0.92 5.50 -0.67
C VAL A 33 0.61 6.96 -0.93
N GLY A 34 0.51 7.75 0.12
CA GLY A 34 0.37 9.20 0.06
C GLY A 34 -0.15 9.78 1.36
N ILE A 35 0.10 11.04 1.60
CA ILE A 35 -0.42 11.77 2.77
C ILE A 35 -1.95 11.82 2.77
N ASN A 36 -2.53 12.15 3.92
CA ASN A 36 -3.98 12.34 4.00
C ASN A 36 -4.43 13.44 3.03
N GLY A 37 -5.48 13.15 2.24
CA GLY A 37 -5.98 14.06 1.21
C GLY A 37 -5.24 14.00 -0.14
N ALA A 38 -4.23 13.15 -0.32
CA ALA A 38 -3.50 13.00 -1.59
C ALA A 38 -4.35 12.45 -2.75
N GLY A 39 -5.52 11.86 -2.48
CA GLY A 39 -6.40 11.30 -3.51
C GLY A 39 -6.52 9.77 -3.51
N LYS A 40 -5.87 9.06 -2.58
CA LYS A 40 -5.90 7.59 -2.47
C LYS A 40 -7.31 7.00 -2.49
N SER A 41 -8.15 7.42 -1.54
CA SER A 41 -9.54 6.97 -1.46
C SER A 41 -10.38 7.38 -2.69
N THR A 42 -10.05 8.51 -3.31
CA THR A 42 -10.71 8.96 -4.55
C THR A 42 -10.35 8.04 -5.71
N LEU A 43 -9.06 7.65 -5.83
CA LEU A 43 -8.62 6.69 -6.84
C LEU A 43 -9.33 5.35 -6.66
N LEU A 44 -9.39 4.81 -5.43
CA LEU A 44 -10.10 3.55 -5.16
C LEU A 44 -11.60 3.64 -5.49
N ARG A 45 -12.28 4.77 -5.20
CA ARG A 45 -13.70 4.96 -5.55
C ARG A 45 -13.93 5.06 -7.05
N LEU A 46 -13.01 5.65 -7.81
CA LEU A 46 -13.05 5.67 -9.27
C LEU A 46 -12.84 4.25 -9.83
N LEU A 47 -11.87 3.51 -9.29
CA LEU A 47 -11.63 2.11 -9.63
C LEU A 47 -12.83 1.22 -9.33
N ALA A 48 -13.52 1.45 -8.21
CA ALA A 48 -14.73 0.73 -7.85
C ALA A 48 -15.97 1.12 -8.68
N GLY A 49 -15.86 2.12 -9.56
CA GLY A 49 -17.00 2.66 -10.32
C GLY A 49 -18.03 3.40 -9.46
N VAL A 50 -17.64 3.82 -8.24
CA VAL A 50 -18.46 4.70 -7.37
C VAL A 50 -18.48 6.12 -7.90
N TYR A 51 -17.32 6.57 -8.42
CA TYR A 51 -17.20 7.83 -9.16
C TYR A 51 -16.92 7.54 -10.63
N LEU A 52 -17.32 8.47 -11.49
CA LEU A 52 -16.92 8.49 -12.89
C LEU A 52 -15.79 9.50 -13.07
N PRO A 53 -14.76 9.20 -13.85
CA PRO A 53 -13.69 10.15 -14.13
C PRO A 53 -14.20 11.36 -14.92
N ASP A 54 -13.65 12.56 -14.63
CA ASP A 54 -13.95 13.75 -15.44
C ASP A 54 -13.21 13.72 -16.79
N ALA A 55 -12.03 13.09 -16.82
CA ALA A 55 -11.27 12.84 -18.04
C ALA A 55 -10.50 11.50 -17.93
N GLY A 56 -10.13 10.94 -19.09
CA GLY A 56 -9.42 9.69 -19.18
C GLY A 56 -10.34 8.47 -19.06
N SER A 57 -9.75 7.31 -18.76
CA SER A 57 -10.49 6.05 -18.69
C SER A 57 -9.88 5.06 -17.69
N ILE A 58 -10.73 4.18 -17.17
CA ILE A 58 -10.37 3.00 -16.37
C ILE A 58 -10.93 1.77 -17.06
N LYS A 59 -10.11 0.74 -17.23
CA LYS A 59 -10.52 -0.51 -17.85
C LYS A 59 -10.02 -1.71 -17.03
N TYR A 60 -10.90 -2.68 -16.86
CA TYR A 60 -10.65 -4.01 -16.31
C TYR A 60 -10.76 -5.02 -17.44
N ASP A 61 -9.63 -5.58 -17.89
CA ASP A 61 -9.61 -6.47 -19.08
C ASP A 61 -10.36 -5.88 -20.28
N GLY A 62 -10.16 -4.58 -20.53
CA GLY A 62 -10.80 -3.83 -21.61
C GLY A 62 -12.21 -3.31 -21.33
N ARG A 63 -12.86 -3.69 -20.20
CA ARG A 63 -14.24 -3.28 -19.82
C ARG A 63 -14.23 -2.15 -18.79
N SER A 64 -15.24 -1.30 -18.81
CA SER A 64 -15.38 -0.20 -17.85
C SER A 64 -15.88 -0.68 -16.50
N PRO A 65 -15.41 -0.13 -15.32
CA PRO A 65 -16.01 -0.39 -14.03
C PRO A 65 -17.45 0.13 -13.88
N ALA A 66 -17.93 0.94 -14.81
CA ALA A 66 -19.33 1.35 -14.85
C ALA A 66 -20.27 0.23 -15.33
N GLU A 67 -19.75 -0.80 -15.99
CA GLU A 67 -20.51 -1.95 -16.45
C GLU A 67 -20.85 -2.90 -15.29
N ALA A 68 -22.10 -3.40 -15.26
CA ALA A 68 -22.57 -4.27 -14.17
C ALA A 68 -21.76 -5.57 -14.04
N ASP A 69 -21.34 -6.16 -15.15
CA ASP A 69 -20.56 -7.41 -15.14
C ASP A 69 -19.14 -7.20 -14.62
N THR A 70 -18.52 -6.04 -14.93
CA THR A 70 -17.22 -5.70 -14.36
C THR A 70 -17.30 -5.49 -12.85
N ARG A 71 -18.37 -4.85 -12.36
CA ARG A 71 -18.56 -4.62 -10.91
C ARG A 71 -18.71 -5.90 -10.08
N LYS A 72 -19.18 -6.99 -10.67
CA LYS A 72 -19.27 -8.30 -9.99
C LYS A 72 -17.89 -8.85 -9.63
N ASP A 73 -16.88 -8.50 -10.43
CA ASP A 73 -15.51 -8.93 -10.23
C ASP A 73 -14.75 -8.04 -9.20
N ILE A 74 -15.34 -6.90 -8.78
CA ILE A 74 -14.71 -5.92 -7.91
C ILE A 74 -15.37 -5.96 -6.53
N PHE A 75 -14.56 -6.03 -5.47
CA PHE A 75 -15.01 -5.75 -4.11
C PHE A 75 -14.25 -4.56 -3.56
N PHE A 76 -14.98 -3.52 -3.12
CA PHE A 76 -14.42 -2.34 -2.51
C PHE A 76 -14.78 -2.26 -1.03
N LEU A 77 -13.76 -2.27 -0.17
CA LEU A 77 -13.88 -2.02 1.25
C LEU A 77 -13.41 -0.58 1.56
N PRO A 78 -14.32 0.36 1.79
CA PRO A 78 -13.95 1.72 2.19
C PRO A 78 -13.48 1.79 3.64
N ASP A 79 -12.87 2.90 4.03
CA ASP A 79 -12.48 3.15 5.44
C ASP A 79 -13.68 3.11 6.40
N ASP A 80 -14.83 3.68 6.00
CA ASP A 80 -16.07 3.59 6.78
C ASP A 80 -17.17 2.87 5.97
N PRO A 81 -17.25 1.53 6.09
CA PRO A 81 -18.24 0.74 5.36
C PRO A 81 -19.65 0.93 5.95
N TYR A 82 -20.63 1.03 5.04
CA TYR A 82 -22.02 1.21 5.43
C TYR A 82 -22.65 -0.05 6.04
N TYR A 83 -23.36 0.14 7.15
CA TYR A 83 -24.23 -0.86 7.76
C TYR A 83 -25.41 -0.19 8.47
N THR A 84 -26.52 -0.90 8.63
CA THR A 84 -27.66 -0.40 9.38
C THR A 84 -27.57 -0.79 10.87
N SER A 85 -28.29 -0.05 11.72
CA SER A 85 -28.28 -0.28 13.18
C SER A 85 -28.79 -1.66 13.61
N PHE A 86 -29.44 -2.40 12.72
CA PHE A 86 -30.06 -3.71 13.02
C PHE A 86 -29.18 -4.86 12.55
N MET A 87 -28.21 -4.61 11.69
CA MET A 87 -27.39 -5.66 11.08
C MET A 87 -26.52 -6.38 12.11
N THR A 88 -26.47 -7.70 11.95
CA THR A 88 -25.52 -8.62 12.60
C THR A 88 -24.54 -9.10 11.54
N PRO A 89 -23.40 -9.72 11.90
CA PRO A 89 -22.52 -10.36 10.93
C PRO A 89 -23.25 -11.31 9.98
N ASN A 90 -24.18 -12.12 10.49
CA ASN A 90 -24.96 -13.04 9.66
C ASN A 90 -25.84 -12.31 8.64
N THR A 91 -26.56 -11.27 9.07
CA THR A 91 -27.42 -10.51 8.14
C THR A 91 -26.62 -9.66 7.16
N LEU A 92 -25.42 -9.22 7.51
CA LEU A 92 -24.48 -8.61 6.56
C LEU A 92 -24.05 -9.61 5.50
N PHE A 93 -23.65 -10.82 5.89
CA PHE A 93 -23.32 -11.88 4.93
C PHE A 93 -24.46 -12.14 3.95
N ASP A 94 -25.69 -12.31 4.46
CA ASP A 94 -26.86 -12.59 3.61
C ASP A 94 -27.16 -11.40 2.67
N PHE A 95 -26.94 -10.17 3.11
CA PHE A 95 -27.07 -8.97 2.27
C PHE A 95 -26.02 -8.96 1.14
N TYR A 96 -24.74 -9.18 1.45
CA TYR A 96 -23.68 -9.19 0.44
C TYR A 96 -23.83 -10.36 -0.54
N LYS A 97 -24.34 -11.51 -0.07
CA LYS A 97 -24.62 -12.68 -0.91
C LYS A 97 -25.62 -12.39 -2.03
N CYS A 98 -26.51 -11.41 -1.88
CA CYS A 98 -27.42 -10.99 -2.95
C CYS A 98 -26.67 -10.42 -4.17
N PHE A 99 -25.48 -9.87 -3.97
CA PHE A 99 -24.66 -9.26 -5.03
C PHE A 99 -23.51 -10.19 -5.47
N HIS A 100 -23.00 -11.03 -4.55
CA HIS A 100 -21.89 -11.95 -4.76
C HIS A 100 -22.34 -13.38 -4.46
N GLN A 101 -22.98 -14.02 -5.42
CA GLN A 101 -23.66 -15.33 -5.22
C GLN A 101 -22.71 -16.46 -4.77
N ASN A 102 -21.42 -16.37 -5.14
CA ASN A 102 -20.40 -17.39 -4.86
C ASN A 102 -19.66 -17.14 -3.52
N MET A 103 -20.18 -16.28 -2.64
CA MET A 103 -19.56 -16.05 -1.34
C MET A 103 -19.40 -17.33 -0.53
N ASP A 104 -18.19 -17.52 -0.01
CA ASP A 104 -17.81 -18.68 0.80
C ASP A 104 -18.17 -18.46 2.28
N ARG A 105 -19.25 -19.11 2.71
CA ARG A 105 -19.73 -19.03 4.09
C ARG A 105 -18.74 -19.65 5.08
N GLU A 106 -18.06 -20.73 4.70
CA GLU A 106 -17.10 -21.41 5.57
C GLU A 106 -15.90 -20.51 5.88
N THR A 107 -15.33 -19.86 4.86
CA THR A 107 -14.28 -18.84 5.02
C THR A 107 -14.76 -17.70 5.92
N TYR A 108 -15.97 -17.17 5.70
CA TYR A 108 -16.54 -16.09 6.51
C TYR A 108 -16.64 -16.45 7.98
N GLU A 109 -17.32 -17.56 8.27
CA GLU A 109 -17.54 -18.01 9.65
C GLU A 109 -16.24 -18.45 10.32
N GLY A 110 -15.30 -18.99 9.55
CA GLY A 110 -13.95 -19.33 10.01
C GLY A 110 -13.22 -18.10 10.55
N LEU A 111 -13.15 -17.04 9.74
CA LEU A 111 -12.53 -15.77 10.14
C LEU A 111 -13.22 -15.13 11.34
N LEU A 112 -14.56 -15.13 11.38
CA LEU A 112 -15.27 -14.59 12.55
C LEU A 112 -14.96 -15.36 13.84
N ARG A 113 -14.81 -16.70 13.76
CA ARG A 113 -14.36 -17.50 14.92
C ARG A 113 -12.95 -17.14 15.34
N GLU A 114 -12.04 -16.98 14.40
CA GLU A 114 -10.65 -16.61 14.65
C GLU A 114 -10.53 -15.21 15.29
N TYR A 115 -11.31 -14.26 14.80
CA TYR A 115 -11.44 -12.91 15.39
C TYR A 115 -12.28 -12.87 16.67
N LYS A 116 -12.87 -14.00 17.11
CA LYS A 116 -13.76 -14.10 18.28
C LYS A 116 -14.96 -13.14 18.20
N ILE A 117 -15.53 -12.95 17.03
CA ILE A 117 -16.69 -12.10 16.79
C ILE A 117 -17.99 -12.85 17.05
N ASP A 118 -18.88 -12.27 17.84
CA ASP A 118 -20.25 -12.79 18.02
C ASP A 118 -21.07 -12.55 16.75
N GLN A 119 -21.40 -13.63 16.06
CA GLN A 119 -22.14 -13.59 14.79
C GLN A 119 -23.60 -13.12 14.94
N LYS A 120 -24.15 -13.15 16.15
CA LYS A 120 -25.52 -12.70 16.45
C LYS A 120 -25.58 -11.30 17.07
N GLY A 121 -24.43 -10.78 17.47
CA GLY A 121 -24.31 -9.42 18.03
C GLY A 121 -24.60 -8.37 16.98
N LYS A 122 -25.16 -7.23 17.39
CA LYS A 122 -25.38 -6.10 16.48
C LYS A 122 -24.08 -5.39 16.16
N VAL A 123 -23.77 -5.23 14.87
CA VAL A 123 -22.52 -4.60 14.38
C VAL A 123 -22.32 -3.20 14.95
N ARG A 124 -23.41 -2.43 15.16
CA ARG A 124 -23.34 -1.09 15.78
C ARG A 124 -22.72 -1.08 17.17
N ASN A 125 -22.81 -2.19 17.91
CA ASN A 125 -22.31 -2.31 19.28
C ASN A 125 -20.83 -2.77 19.33
N PHE A 126 -20.26 -3.12 18.18
CA PHE A 126 -18.86 -3.54 18.09
C PHE A 126 -17.92 -2.34 18.13
N SER A 127 -16.70 -2.55 18.62
CA SER A 127 -15.63 -1.57 18.49
C SER A 127 -15.30 -1.28 17.02
N LYS A 128 -14.56 -0.20 16.73
CA LYS A 128 -14.10 0.09 15.35
C LYS A 128 -13.35 -1.11 14.77
N GLY A 129 -12.42 -1.72 15.54
CA GLY A 129 -11.65 -2.88 15.12
C GLY A 129 -12.52 -4.11 14.85
N MET A 130 -13.47 -4.44 15.74
CA MET A 130 -14.39 -5.56 15.53
C MET A 130 -15.25 -5.37 14.27
N ARG A 131 -15.73 -4.15 14.02
CA ARG A 131 -16.46 -3.86 12.78
C ARG A 131 -15.57 -4.08 11.56
N ARG A 132 -14.33 -3.58 11.61
CA ARG A 132 -13.34 -3.78 10.53
C ARG A 132 -13.11 -5.27 10.26
N GLN A 133 -12.92 -6.08 11.29
CA GLN A 133 -12.76 -7.55 11.17
C GLN A 133 -13.95 -8.21 10.48
N VAL A 134 -15.19 -7.80 10.79
CA VAL A 134 -16.40 -8.33 10.11
C VAL A 134 -16.38 -8.01 8.61
N PHE A 135 -16.05 -6.78 8.23
CA PHE A 135 -16.01 -6.38 6.81
C PHE A 135 -14.84 -6.98 6.05
N ILE A 136 -13.70 -7.19 6.71
CA ILE A 136 -12.57 -7.95 6.17
C ILE A 136 -12.99 -9.39 5.89
N ALA A 137 -13.66 -10.05 6.84
CA ALA A 137 -14.15 -11.42 6.64
C ALA A 137 -15.13 -11.49 5.46
N LEU A 138 -15.99 -10.48 5.28
CA LEU A 138 -16.86 -10.38 4.09
C LEU A 138 -16.05 -10.27 2.80
N ALA A 139 -15.07 -9.36 2.76
CA ALA A 139 -14.22 -9.12 1.60
C ALA A 139 -13.48 -10.39 1.15
N LEU A 140 -12.91 -11.11 2.12
CA LEU A 140 -12.19 -12.36 1.86
C LEU A 140 -13.14 -13.51 1.43
N ALA A 141 -14.34 -13.58 2.00
CA ALA A 141 -15.34 -14.57 1.64
C ALA A 141 -15.93 -14.38 0.23
N VAL A 142 -15.89 -13.17 -0.31
CA VAL A 142 -16.31 -12.89 -1.70
C VAL A 142 -15.34 -13.48 -2.71
N LYS A 143 -14.03 -13.58 -2.37
CA LYS A 143 -12.96 -14.01 -3.29
C LYS A 143 -13.03 -13.28 -4.64
N PRO A 144 -13.02 -11.93 -4.63
CA PRO A 144 -13.22 -11.16 -5.86
C PRO A 144 -11.97 -11.23 -6.74
N LYS A 145 -12.13 -11.04 -8.05
CA LYS A 145 -10.99 -10.88 -8.94
C LYS A 145 -10.16 -9.62 -8.63
N TYR A 146 -10.83 -8.55 -8.20
CA TYR A 146 -10.19 -7.28 -7.83
C TYR A 146 -10.66 -6.84 -6.44
N LEU A 147 -9.76 -6.83 -5.48
CA LEU A 147 -10.01 -6.41 -4.11
C LEU A 147 -9.40 -5.02 -3.85
N LEU A 148 -10.26 -4.04 -3.59
CA LEU A 148 -9.89 -2.65 -3.34
C LEU A 148 -10.09 -2.34 -1.86
N LEU A 149 -9.03 -1.92 -1.17
CA LEU A 149 -9.00 -1.75 0.28
C LEU A 149 -8.57 -0.32 0.66
N ASP A 150 -9.43 0.42 1.34
CA ASP A 150 -9.14 1.78 1.81
C ASP A 150 -8.89 1.77 3.31
N GLU A 151 -7.64 2.07 3.73
CA GLU A 151 -7.17 2.10 5.12
C GLU A 151 -7.61 0.85 5.92
N ALA A 152 -7.49 -0.34 5.30
CA ALA A 152 -8.07 -1.58 5.82
C ALA A 152 -7.42 -2.08 7.12
N PHE A 153 -6.20 -1.66 7.44
CA PHE A 153 -5.51 -2.02 8.68
C PHE A 153 -5.90 -1.16 9.88
N ASP A 154 -6.60 -0.05 9.67
CA ASP A 154 -6.95 0.88 10.72
C ASP A 154 -7.83 0.23 11.79
N GLY A 155 -7.39 0.37 13.06
CA GLY A 155 -8.11 -0.16 14.21
C GLY A 155 -7.96 -1.67 14.46
N LEU A 156 -7.19 -2.39 13.63
CA LEU A 156 -6.85 -3.79 13.88
C LEU A 156 -5.70 -3.90 14.89
N ASP A 157 -5.82 -4.86 15.80
CA ASP A 157 -4.70 -5.29 16.64
C ASP A 157 -3.65 -6.07 15.83
N PRO A 158 -2.42 -6.25 16.35
CA PRO A 158 -1.34 -6.91 15.61
C PRO A 158 -1.67 -8.33 15.12
N LEU A 159 -2.41 -9.12 15.92
CA LEU A 159 -2.80 -10.48 15.54
C LEU A 159 -3.79 -10.46 14.39
N SER A 160 -4.81 -9.60 14.46
CA SER A 160 -5.81 -9.44 13.42
C SER A 160 -5.21 -8.92 12.10
N ARG A 161 -4.20 -8.03 12.18
CA ARG A 161 -3.44 -7.60 11.01
C ARG A 161 -2.70 -8.75 10.34
N LYS A 162 -2.05 -9.60 11.14
CA LYS A 162 -1.34 -10.77 10.61
C LYS A 162 -2.30 -11.74 9.91
N ILE A 163 -3.41 -12.10 10.57
CA ILE A 163 -4.44 -12.98 9.97
C ILE A 163 -4.92 -12.42 8.63
N PHE A 164 -5.16 -11.11 8.57
CA PHE A 164 -5.62 -10.45 7.35
C PHE A 164 -4.56 -10.46 6.25
N LYS A 165 -3.29 -10.13 6.56
CA LYS A 165 -2.18 -10.20 5.60
C LYS A 165 -2.01 -11.61 5.04
N ASP A 166 -1.96 -12.61 5.91
CA ASP A 166 -1.80 -14.02 5.52
C ASP A 166 -2.95 -14.47 4.58
N ALA A 167 -4.20 -14.06 4.89
CA ALA A 167 -5.34 -14.38 4.05
C ALA A 167 -5.30 -13.68 2.67
N ILE A 168 -4.84 -12.43 2.59
CA ILE A 168 -4.65 -11.73 1.30
C ILE A 168 -3.57 -12.43 0.47
N ILE A 169 -2.43 -12.75 1.07
CA ILE A 169 -1.33 -13.44 0.38
C ILE A 169 -1.83 -14.75 -0.21
N SER A 170 -2.55 -15.55 0.59
CA SER A 170 -3.13 -16.82 0.10
C SER A 170 -4.07 -16.60 -1.10
N LEU A 171 -4.94 -15.59 -1.08
CA LEU A 171 -5.84 -15.29 -2.20
C LEU A 171 -5.09 -14.92 -3.49
N VAL A 172 -3.98 -14.19 -3.35
CA VAL A 172 -3.15 -13.79 -4.51
C VAL A 172 -2.34 -14.97 -5.03
N GLU A 173 -1.75 -15.80 -4.14
CA GLU A 173 -1.00 -17.01 -4.51
C GLU A 173 -1.87 -18.06 -5.19
N GLU A 174 -3.15 -18.17 -4.83
CA GLU A 174 -4.14 -19.00 -5.54
C GLU A 174 -4.40 -18.51 -6.98
N GLY A 175 -3.84 -17.34 -7.37
CA GLY A 175 -3.94 -16.77 -8.72
C GLY A 175 -5.32 -16.24 -9.08
N GLN A 176 -6.15 -15.93 -8.08
CA GLN A 176 -7.54 -15.53 -8.29
C GLN A 176 -7.80 -14.05 -8.07
N THR A 177 -6.96 -13.36 -7.28
CA THR A 177 -7.24 -12.00 -6.81
C THR A 177 -6.06 -11.05 -7.05
N THR A 178 -6.38 -9.87 -7.55
CA THR A 178 -5.47 -8.69 -7.58
C THR A 178 -5.91 -7.72 -6.50
N VAL A 179 -4.98 -7.27 -5.66
CA VAL A 179 -5.28 -6.45 -4.49
C VAL A 179 -4.70 -5.06 -4.65
N LEU A 180 -5.50 -4.03 -4.39
CA LEU A 180 -5.05 -2.66 -4.27
C LEU A 180 -5.38 -2.19 -2.86
N ILE A 181 -4.38 -1.73 -2.13
CA ILE A 181 -4.57 -1.28 -0.76
C ILE A 181 -4.00 0.12 -0.56
N ALA A 182 -4.85 1.05 -0.12
CA ALA A 182 -4.42 2.37 0.31
C ALA A 182 -4.11 2.36 1.80
N SER A 183 -2.94 2.87 2.17
CA SER A 183 -2.55 3.14 3.54
C SER A 183 -1.70 4.41 3.62
N HIS A 184 -1.73 5.05 4.78
CA HIS A 184 -0.80 6.13 5.14
C HIS A 184 0.45 5.59 5.85
N SER A 185 0.49 4.30 6.20
CA SER A 185 1.62 3.63 6.86
C SER A 185 2.43 2.83 5.84
N LEU A 186 3.62 3.31 5.53
CA LEU A 186 4.56 2.65 4.62
C LEU A 186 4.99 1.28 5.12
N ARG A 187 5.23 1.15 6.44
CA ARG A 187 5.60 -0.12 7.07
C ARG A 187 4.55 -1.21 6.91
N GLU A 188 3.26 -0.83 6.92
CA GLU A 188 2.19 -1.80 6.72
C GLU A 188 2.20 -2.41 5.33
N LEU A 189 2.63 -1.62 4.33
CA LEU A 189 2.67 -2.04 2.93
C LEU A 189 3.94 -2.81 2.58
N GLU A 190 5.09 -2.45 3.18
CA GLU A 190 6.39 -3.07 2.92
C GLU A 190 6.37 -4.60 3.10
N ASP A 191 5.73 -5.06 4.17
CA ASP A 191 5.76 -6.46 4.56
C ASP A 191 5.02 -7.42 3.61
N PHE A 192 4.13 -6.91 2.71
CA PHE A 192 3.29 -7.81 1.93
C PHE A 192 2.86 -7.30 0.56
N CYS A 193 3.16 -6.04 0.20
CA CYS A 193 2.90 -5.55 -1.15
C CYS A 193 4.07 -5.87 -2.08
N ASP A 194 3.76 -6.24 -3.31
CA ASP A 194 4.77 -6.46 -4.36
C ASP A 194 5.24 -5.13 -4.93
N ARG A 195 4.29 -4.25 -5.18
CA ARG A 195 4.51 -2.96 -5.84
C ARG A 195 3.85 -1.82 -5.08
N PHE A 196 4.31 -0.60 -5.36
CA PHE A 196 3.71 0.60 -4.81
C PHE A 196 3.50 1.68 -5.88
N ILE A 197 2.56 2.58 -5.58
CA ILE A 197 2.46 3.90 -6.19
C ILE A 197 2.42 4.96 -5.09
N LEU A 198 3.13 6.06 -5.31
CA LEU A 198 3.06 7.24 -4.47
C LEU A 198 2.21 8.29 -5.15
N ILE A 199 1.14 8.71 -4.48
CA ILE A 199 0.34 9.86 -4.89
C ILE A 199 0.71 11.07 -4.03
N ASP A 200 1.22 12.10 -4.67
CA ASP A 200 1.48 13.40 -4.05
C ASP A 200 1.10 14.51 -5.02
N SER A 201 0.58 15.62 -4.47
CA SER A 201 0.20 16.80 -5.27
C SER A 201 -0.70 16.43 -6.47
N ASN A 202 -1.63 15.47 -6.26
CA ASN A 202 -2.64 15.02 -7.22
C ASN A 202 -2.13 14.17 -8.41
N VAL A 203 -0.87 13.79 -8.43
CA VAL A 203 -0.24 12.97 -9.49
C VAL A 203 0.48 11.76 -8.90
N ILE A 204 0.75 10.74 -9.72
CA ILE A 204 1.67 9.68 -9.35
C ILE A 204 3.08 10.24 -9.45
N LYS A 205 3.78 10.32 -8.31
CA LYS A 205 5.15 10.82 -8.21
C LYS A 205 6.19 9.72 -8.41
N SER A 206 5.91 8.55 -7.88
CA SER A 206 6.79 7.39 -7.95
C SER A 206 5.94 6.12 -8.03
N GLN A 207 6.46 5.11 -8.68
CA GLN A 207 5.89 3.78 -8.72
C GLN A 207 6.99 2.76 -9.00
N GLY A 208 6.82 1.56 -8.49
CA GLY A 208 7.82 0.51 -8.70
C GLY A 208 7.54 -0.75 -7.90
N ASP A 209 8.50 -1.63 -7.91
CA ASP A 209 8.59 -2.79 -7.05
C ASP A 209 9.17 -2.37 -5.69
N ILE A 210 8.59 -2.84 -4.58
CA ILE A 210 9.05 -2.44 -3.24
C ILE A 210 10.45 -2.96 -2.96
N ALA A 211 10.73 -4.22 -3.29
CA ALA A 211 12.04 -4.82 -3.04
C ALA A 211 13.16 -4.14 -3.84
N GLU A 212 12.90 -3.81 -5.12
CA GLU A 212 13.84 -3.06 -5.95
C GLU A 212 14.07 -1.64 -5.41
N HIS A 213 13.00 -1.00 -4.94
CA HIS A 213 13.08 0.36 -4.39
C HIS A 213 13.93 0.40 -3.12
N VAL A 214 13.67 -0.48 -2.16
CA VAL A 214 14.47 -0.63 -0.92
C VAL A 214 15.92 -0.99 -1.25
N GLY A 215 16.14 -1.92 -2.19
CA GLY A 215 17.48 -2.33 -2.62
C GLY A 215 18.27 -1.27 -3.41
N SER A 216 17.62 -0.17 -3.83
CA SER A 216 18.26 0.89 -4.61
C SER A 216 19.19 1.80 -3.78
N LEU A 217 19.08 1.78 -2.46
CA LEU A 217 19.88 2.56 -1.52
C LEU A 217 20.64 1.65 -0.56
N CYS A 218 21.83 2.08 -0.16
CA CYS A 218 22.68 1.43 0.84
C CYS A 218 23.05 2.43 1.92
N LYS A 219 22.89 2.07 3.19
CA LYS A 219 23.23 2.89 4.35
C LYS A 219 24.41 2.28 5.10
N PHE A 220 25.45 3.08 5.34
CA PHE A 220 26.63 2.67 6.08
C PHE A 220 26.92 3.60 7.22
N GLU A 221 27.41 3.05 8.32
CA GLU A 221 28.05 3.76 9.41
C GLU A 221 29.55 3.45 9.38
N LEU A 222 30.35 4.52 9.31
CA LEU A 222 31.80 4.42 9.20
C LEU A 222 32.46 5.10 10.41
N ALA A 223 33.54 4.53 10.88
CA ALA A 223 34.44 5.17 11.85
C ALA A 223 35.85 5.20 11.30
N PHE A 224 36.50 6.34 11.33
CA PHE A 224 37.89 6.54 10.92
C PHE A 224 38.80 6.70 12.14
N THR A 225 40.09 6.48 11.98
CA THR A 225 41.10 6.72 13.03
C THR A 225 41.28 8.17 13.34
N GLU A 226 41.13 9.06 12.33
CA GLU A 226 41.24 10.50 12.42
C GLU A 226 39.95 11.18 11.95
N ALA A 227 39.86 12.50 12.18
CA ALA A 227 38.75 13.31 11.67
C ALA A 227 38.75 13.32 10.14
N VAL A 228 37.57 13.15 9.54
CA VAL A 228 37.38 13.14 8.10
C VAL A 228 36.41 14.25 7.69
N GLY A 229 36.70 14.92 6.56
CA GLY A 229 35.81 15.92 5.97
C GLY A 229 34.85 15.33 4.94
N GLU A 230 33.85 16.10 4.57
CA GLU A 230 32.87 15.69 3.53
C GLU A 230 33.54 15.49 2.17
N ASP A 231 34.62 16.20 1.87
CA ASP A 231 35.36 16.13 0.62
C ASP A 231 35.95 14.72 0.36
N ALA A 232 36.19 13.92 1.42
CA ALA A 232 36.66 12.53 1.28
C ALA A 232 35.67 11.63 0.54
N PHE A 233 34.41 12.00 0.50
CA PHE A 233 33.33 11.25 -0.14
C PHE A 233 32.93 11.80 -1.51
N ALA A 234 33.69 12.77 -2.03
CA ALA A 234 33.46 13.37 -3.33
C ALA A 234 33.49 12.30 -4.45
N GLY A 235 32.52 12.39 -5.37
CA GLY A 235 32.39 11.43 -6.49
C GLY A 235 31.56 10.19 -6.17
N LEU A 236 31.14 9.96 -4.93
CA LEU A 236 30.18 8.92 -4.59
C LEU A 236 28.73 9.38 -4.90
N PRO A 237 27.81 8.45 -5.23
CA PRO A 237 26.42 8.76 -5.50
C PRO A 237 25.62 9.00 -4.19
N ILE A 238 25.99 10.06 -3.47
CA ILE A 238 25.50 10.40 -2.14
C ILE A 238 24.03 10.84 -2.20
N VAL A 239 23.20 10.24 -1.37
CA VAL A 239 21.81 10.62 -1.11
C VAL A 239 21.73 11.39 0.21
N SER A 240 22.46 10.93 1.23
CA SER A 240 22.57 11.61 2.52
C SER A 240 23.96 11.39 3.10
N LEU A 241 24.53 12.43 3.70
CA LEU A 241 25.84 12.39 4.35
C LEU A 241 25.79 13.18 5.65
N VAL A 242 26.18 12.55 6.74
CA VAL A 242 26.33 13.17 8.04
C VAL A 242 27.70 12.83 8.58
N VAL A 243 28.56 13.84 8.67
CA VAL A 243 29.92 13.72 9.21
C VAL A 243 29.98 14.33 10.61
N LYS A 244 30.42 13.54 11.59
CA LYS A 244 30.62 13.96 12.98
C LYS A 244 32.03 13.58 13.42
N ASN A 245 32.99 14.45 13.11
CA ASN A 245 34.42 14.25 13.39
C ASN A 245 34.92 12.98 12.65
N ARG A 246 35.18 11.88 13.36
CA ARG A 246 35.63 10.59 12.79
C ARG A 246 34.48 9.61 12.49
N PHE A 247 33.25 9.95 12.83
CA PHE A 247 32.08 9.11 12.58
C PHE A 247 31.29 9.65 11.40
N VAL A 248 30.91 8.76 10.49
CA VAL A 248 30.18 9.11 9.29
C VAL A 248 29.01 8.19 9.11
N GLN A 249 27.84 8.76 8.86
CA GLN A 249 26.68 8.03 8.36
C GLN A 249 26.44 8.47 6.93
N ILE A 250 26.45 7.52 6.01
CA ILE A 250 26.30 7.78 4.58
C ILE A 250 25.22 6.88 3.96
N VAL A 251 24.39 7.47 3.11
CA VAL A 251 23.44 6.76 2.27
C VAL A 251 23.81 7.00 0.83
N LEU A 252 24.00 5.91 0.09
CA LEU A 252 24.43 5.90 -1.30
C LEU A 252 23.36 5.25 -2.19
N ARG A 253 23.28 5.70 -3.43
CA ARG A 253 22.45 5.06 -4.46
C ARG A 253 23.31 4.15 -5.33
N GLY A 254 22.92 2.89 -5.46
CA GLY A 254 23.61 1.90 -6.32
C GLY A 254 23.63 0.52 -5.73
N GLU A 255 24.29 -0.38 -6.44
CA GLU A 255 24.46 -1.76 -6.03
C GLU A 255 25.29 -1.88 -4.74
N ARG A 256 24.83 -2.70 -3.82
CA ARG A 256 25.40 -2.87 -2.46
C ARG A 256 26.89 -3.17 -2.48
N GLU A 257 27.30 -4.16 -3.24
CA GLU A 257 28.71 -4.59 -3.29
C GLU A 257 29.62 -3.51 -3.88
N GLU A 258 29.18 -2.84 -4.94
CA GLU A 258 29.92 -1.73 -5.55
C GLU A 258 30.10 -0.55 -4.57
N MET A 259 29.07 -0.21 -3.83
CA MET A 259 29.13 0.90 -2.86
C MET A 259 30.02 0.53 -1.68
N ARG A 260 29.99 -0.72 -1.25
CA ARG A 260 30.85 -1.24 -0.20
C ARG A 260 32.32 -1.15 -0.61
N GLU A 261 32.69 -1.63 -1.79
CA GLU A 261 34.07 -1.57 -2.30
C GLU A 261 34.61 -0.13 -2.37
N LYS A 262 33.76 0.81 -2.82
CA LYS A 262 34.13 2.23 -2.89
C LYS A 262 34.39 2.83 -1.50
N LEU A 263 33.62 2.42 -0.49
CA LEU A 263 33.83 2.89 0.89
C LEU A 263 35.03 2.22 1.55
N GLU A 264 35.29 0.94 1.29
CA GLU A 264 36.49 0.23 1.76
C GLU A 264 37.79 0.87 1.25
N ALA A 265 37.78 1.40 0.02
CA ALA A 265 38.92 2.13 -0.55
C ALA A 265 39.28 3.39 0.25
N LEU A 266 38.37 3.95 1.04
CA LEU A 266 38.63 5.08 1.95
C LEU A 266 39.30 4.63 3.26
N SER A 267 39.50 3.31 3.46
CA SER A 267 40.17 2.70 4.62
C SER A 267 39.55 3.08 5.98
N PRO A 268 38.23 2.98 6.19
CA PRO A 268 37.63 3.18 7.49
C PRO A 268 38.15 2.11 8.48
N ALA A 269 38.30 2.49 9.76
CA ALA A 269 38.67 1.55 10.82
C ALA A 269 37.52 0.58 11.17
N VAL A 270 36.27 1.03 11.00
CA VAL A 270 35.06 0.24 11.14
C VAL A 270 34.08 0.66 10.05
N MET A 271 33.42 -0.32 9.46
CA MET A 271 32.34 -0.12 8.50
C MET A 271 31.22 -1.12 8.79
N ASP A 272 30.08 -0.61 9.20
CA ASP A 272 28.87 -1.38 9.44
C ASP A 272 27.79 -0.97 8.43
N GLU A 273 27.17 -1.98 7.81
CA GLU A 273 26.01 -1.77 6.95
C GLU A 273 24.73 -1.77 7.80
N MET A 274 23.93 -0.73 7.64
CA MET A 274 22.67 -0.57 8.35
C MET A 274 21.49 -0.93 7.44
N PRO A 275 20.50 -1.67 7.93
CA PRO A 275 19.30 -1.94 7.16
C PRO A 275 18.55 -0.63 6.87
N LEU A 276 18.01 -0.52 5.65
CA LEU A 276 17.06 0.51 5.26
C LEU A 276 15.69 -0.15 5.12
N ASP A 277 14.67 0.46 5.72
CA ASP A 277 13.29 0.10 5.47
C ASP A 277 12.69 0.96 4.34
N PHE A 278 11.51 0.58 3.87
CA PHE A 278 10.80 1.28 2.80
C PHE A 278 10.48 2.73 3.20
N GLU A 279 10.14 2.98 4.47
CA GLU A 279 9.85 4.32 4.97
C GLU A 279 11.08 5.23 4.94
N GLU A 280 12.25 4.73 5.37
CA GLU A 280 13.52 5.48 5.31
C GLU A 280 13.91 5.78 3.86
N THR A 281 13.84 4.78 2.98
CA THR A 281 14.16 4.93 1.54
C THR A 281 13.27 5.99 0.91
N PHE A 282 11.98 5.94 1.22
CA PHE A 282 11.00 6.91 0.75
C PHE A 282 11.31 8.34 1.22
N ILE A 283 11.68 8.53 2.50
CA ILE A 283 12.05 9.84 3.04
C ILE A 283 13.25 10.43 2.29
N TYR A 284 14.24 9.62 1.94
CA TYR A 284 15.41 10.06 1.18
C TYR A 284 15.03 10.50 -0.24
N ASP A 285 14.12 9.80 -0.91
CA ASP A 285 13.69 10.19 -2.25
C ASP A 285 12.88 11.50 -2.24
N VAL A 286 11.99 11.68 -1.26
CA VAL A 286 11.19 12.91 -1.13
C VAL A 286 12.06 14.13 -0.78
N LYS A 287 13.08 13.96 0.09
CA LYS A 287 14.02 15.06 0.45
C LYS A 287 14.82 15.56 -0.74
N LYS A 288 15.21 14.66 -1.66
CA LYS A 288 15.97 15.04 -2.87
C LYS A 288 15.17 15.96 -3.80
N GLU A 289 13.84 15.89 -3.79
CA GLU A 289 12.96 16.76 -4.58
C GLU A 289 12.72 18.14 -3.95
N GLY A 290 13.34 18.46 -2.84
CA GLY A 290 13.35 19.82 -2.24
C GLY A 290 12.03 20.21 -1.56
N LYS A 291 11.21 19.28 -1.06
CA LYS A 291 9.84 19.53 -0.58
C LYS A 291 9.57 19.24 0.89
N ILE A 292 10.58 19.06 1.73
CA ILE A 292 10.36 19.08 3.19
C ILE A 292 11.25 20.16 3.79
N VAL A 293 10.64 21.27 4.18
CA VAL A 293 11.17 22.24 5.16
C VAL A 293 10.70 21.80 6.53
#